data_50e75b4504f10140d35ed86b7554767c
#
_entry.id   50e75b4504f10140d35ed86b7554767c
#
_cell.length_a   1.000
_cell.length_b   1.000
_cell.length_c   1.000
_cell.angle_alpha   90.00
_cell.angle_beta   90.00
_cell.angle_gamma   90.00
#
_symmetry.space_group_name_H-M   'P 1'
#
loop_
_entity.id
_entity.type
_entity.pdbx_description
1 polymer ?
#
loop_
_entity_poly.entity_id
_entity_poly.type
_entity_poly.pdbx_seq_one_letter_code
_entity_poly.pdbx_strand_id
1 'polypeptide(L)'
;MKAPVSGLDPRDTVALMEERGELVVGRALVVVVDDRTAHGNEEDHSGPLVTELLTEAGFVVDGVVAVAADEIEIRNALNTAVIGGVDLVVSVGGTGVTPRDVTPEATRDILDREILGIAEAIRASGLSAGITDAGLSRGLAGISGSTLVVNLAGSRYAVRDGMATLNPLAGQIIGELSSLEI
;
A
#
# COMPACT_ATOMS: atom_id res chain seq x y z
N MET A 1 -6.89 18.96 18.72
CA MET A 1 -5.83 18.02 18.24
C MET A 1 -5.63 16.98 19.33
N LYS A 2 -6.24 15.80 19.20
CA LYS A 2 -6.09 14.70 20.17
C LYS A 2 -4.91 13.84 19.72
N ALA A 3 -4.06 13.45 20.68
CA ALA A 3 -2.86 12.66 20.43
C ALA A 3 -3.20 11.29 19.80
N PRO A 4 -2.34 10.76 18.91
CA PRO A 4 -2.48 9.42 18.42
C PRO A 4 -2.38 8.43 19.59
N VAL A 5 -3.23 7.42 19.58
CA VAL A 5 -3.25 6.34 20.58
C VAL A 5 -2.10 5.39 20.21
N SER A 6 -0.88 5.73 20.59
CA SER A 6 0.28 4.89 20.35
C SER A 6 0.29 3.73 21.34
N GLY A 7 0.27 2.50 20.85
CA GLY A 7 0.46 1.29 21.63
C GLY A 7 -0.75 0.36 21.78
N LEU A 8 -1.88 0.65 21.14
CA LEU A 8 -3.00 -0.27 21.03
C LEU A 8 -2.85 -1.18 19.79
N ASP A 9 -3.46 -2.36 19.87
CA ASP A 9 -3.66 -3.20 18.69
C ASP A 9 -4.43 -2.41 17.62
N PRO A 10 -4.06 -2.48 16.33
CA PRO A 10 -4.75 -1.78 15.25
C PRO A 10 -6.26 -2.06 15.20
N ARG A 11 -6.69 -3.28 15.55
CA ARG A 11 -8.12 -3.68 15.62
C ARG A 11 -8.84 -2.93 16.73
N ASP A 12 -8.22 -2.81 17.89
CA ASP A 12 -8.77 -2.04 19.01
C ASP A 12 -8.80 -0.55 18.67
N THR A 13 -7.83 -0.07 17.89
CA THR A 13 -7.79 1.31 17.41
C THR A 13 -8.97 1.61 16.48
N VAL A 14 -9.28 0.72 15.53
CA VAL A 14 -10.47 0.84 14.66
C VAL A 14 -11.74 0.94 15.49
N ALA A 15 -11.99 -0.01 16.37
CA ALA A 15 -13.17 -0.02 17.23
C ALA A 15 -13.31 1.26 18.06
N LEU A 16 -12.21 1.75 18.61
CA LEU A 16 -12.21 2.99 19.39
C LEU A 16 -12.50 4.25 18.56
N MET A 17 -12.03 4.30 17.31
CA MET A 17 -12.30 5.39 16.38
C MET A 17 -13.75 5.40 15.96
N GLU A 18 -14.32 4.23 15.64
CA GLU A 18 -15.74 4.07 15.31
C GLU A 18 -16.66 4.48 16.47
N GLU A 19 -16.33 4.08 17.72
CA GLU A 19 -17.05 4.52 18.92
C GLU A 19 -17.03 6.06 19.10
N ARG A 20 -16.01 6.73 18.60
CA ARG A 20 -15.89 8.19 18.60
C ARG A 20 -16.59 8.88 17.45
N GLY A 21 -17.18 8.10 16.50
CA GLY A 21 -17.79 8.60 15.29
C GLY A 21 -16.76 9.12 14.27
N GLU A 22 -15.51 8.68 14.36
CA GLU A 22 -14.47 8.97 13.37
C GLU A 22 -14.65 8.01 12.20
N LEU A 23 -14.55 8.52 10.96
CA LEU A 23 -14.67 7.69 9.76
C LEU A 23 -13.41 6.84 9.59
N VAL A 24 -13.54 5.53 9.68
CA VAL A 24 -12.48 4.56 9.38
C VAL A 24 -12.78 3.88 8.05
N VAL A 25 -11.86 3.96 7.10
CA VAL A 25 -11.98 3.30 5.78
C VAL A 25 -11.58 1.84 5.89
N GLY A 26 -10.57 1.54 6.69
CA GLY A 26 -10.05 0.19 6.91
C GLY A 26 -8.66 0.20 7.54
N ARG A 27 -8.07 -1.00 7.66
CA ARG A 27 -6.69 -1.19 8.13
C ARG A 27 -5.76 -1.32 6.93
N ALA A 28 -4.56 -0.75 7.04
CA ALA A 28 -3.56 -0.82 5.99
C ALA A 28 -2.17 -1.20 6.52
N LEU A 29 -1.37 -1.83 5.65
CA LEU A 29 0.05 -2.09 5.91
C LEU A 29 0.88 -1.57 4.74
N VAL A 30 2.04 -0.99 5.05
CA VAL A 30 2.98 -0.45 4.07
C VAL A 30 4.19 -1.37 3.95
N VAL A 31 4.58 -1.74 2.73
CA VAL A 31 5.79 -2.50 2.43
C VAL A 31 6.73 -1.62 1.62
N VAL A 32 7.89 -1.29 2.17
CA VAL A 32 8.94 -0.53 1.48
C VAL A 32 9.94 -1.51 0.89
N VAL A 33 10.09 -1.49 -0.43
CA VAL A 33 11.03 -2.34 -1.16
C VAL A 33 12.26 -1.51 -1.51
N ASP A 34 13.27 -1.60 -0.67
CA ASP A 34 14.56 -0.93 -0.85
C ASP A 34 15.67 -1.62 -0.07
N ASP A 35 16.74 -2.04 -0.77
CA ASP A 35 17.86 -2.77 -0.18
C ASP A 35 18.56 -2.00 0.94
N ARG A 36 18.72 -0.68 0.79
CA ARG A 36 19.43 0.14 1.77
C ARG A 36 18.63 0.32 3.04
N THR A 37 17.36 0.60 2.90
CA THR A 37 16.42 0.71 4.02
C THR A 37 16.28 -0.62 4.75
N ALA A 38 16.13 -1.73 4.02
CA ALA A 38 15.99 -3.07 4.59
C ALA A 38 17.21 -3.48 5.44
N HIS A 39 18.41 -3.08 5.02
CA HIS A 39 19.66 -3.38 5.73
C HIS A 39 20.06 -2.28 6.75
N GLY A 40 19.24 -1.28 6.97
CA GLY A 40 19.52 -0.18 7.91
C GLY A 40 20.62 0.77 7.47
N ASN A 41 20.97 0.80 6.19
CA ASN A 41 22.01 1.66 5.62
C ASN A 41 21.48 3.03 5.21
N GLU A 42 20.16 3.19 5.12
CA GLU A 42 19.49 4.44 4.78
C GLU A 42 18.20 4.56 5.59
N GLU A 43 17.82 5.79 5.94
CA GLU A 43 16.56 6.07 6.61
C GLU A 43 15.38 5.89 5.64
N ASP A 44 14.32 5.26 6.11
CA ASP A 44 13.08 5.14 5.33
C ASP A 44 12.35 6.49 5.23
N HIS A 45 12.25 7.01 4.01
CA HIS A 45 11.49 8.23 3.71
C HIS A 45 10.13 7.94 3.06
N SER A 46 9.93 6.74 2.53
CA SER A 46 8.73 6.36 1.80
C SER A 46 7.63 5.86 2.73
N GLY A 47 7.98 5.01 3.70
CA GLY A 47 7.03 4.45 4.66
C GLY A 47 6.30 5.51 5.47
N PRO A 48 7.00 6.48 6.11
CA PRO A 48 6.35 7.58 6.81
C PRO A 48 5.43 8.43 5.93
N LEU A 49 5.84 8.70 4.67
CA LEU A 49 5.02 9.46 3.72
C LEU A 49 3.73 8.72 3.37
N VAL A 50 3.80 7.43 3.05
CA VAL A 50 2.60 6.62 2.74
C VAL A 50 1.71 6.51 3.97
N THR A 51 2.29 6.32 5.16
CA THR A 51 1.56 6.27 6.42
C THR A 51 0.78 7.57 6.68
N GLU A 52 1.40 8.73 6.47
CA GLU A 52 0.74 10.04 6.58
C GLU A 52 -0.46 10.12 5.62
N LEU A 53 -0.25 9.81 4.34
CA LEU A 53 -1.29 9.91 3.31
C LEU A 53 -2.44 8.91 3.53
N LEU A 54 -2.16 7.70 4.01
CA LEU A 54 -3.18 6.72 4.38
C LEU A 54 -3.97 7.18 5.60
N THR A 55 -3.31 7.71 6.62
CA THR A 55 -3.96 8.22 7.82
C THR A 55 -4.88 9.39 7.51
N GLU A 56 -4.43 10.32 6.65
CA GLU A 56 -5.27 11.42 6.15
C GLU A 56 -6.50 10.93 5.37
N ALA A 57 -6.37 9.80 4.69
CA ALA A 57 -7.46 9.16 3.95
C ALA A 57 -8.41 8.33 4.84
N GLY A 58 -8.18 8.24 6.13
CA GLY A 58 -9.02 7.53 7.09
C GLY A 58 -8.64 6.07 7.34
N PHE A 59 -7.44 5.64 6.93
CA PHE A 59 -6.93 4.31 7.25
C PHE A 59 -6.22 4.28 8.61
N VAL A 60 -6.38 3.16 9.31
CA VAL A 60 -5.51 2.79 10.44
C VAL A 60 -4.33 1.99 9.88
N VAL A 61 -3.12 2.52 10.02
CA VAL A 61 -1.92 1.87 9.51
C VAL A 61 -1.33 0.96 10.58
N ASP A 62 -1.31 -0.34 10.32
CA ASP A 62 -0.79 -1.37 11.22
C ASP A 62 0.73 -1.27 11.41
N GLY A 63 1.42 -0.84 10.36
CA GLY A 63 2.87 -0.67 10.40
C GLY A 63 3.50 -0.49 9.02
N VAL A 64 4.81 -0.35 9.06
CA VAL A 64 5.68 -0.27 7.87
C VAL A 64 6.72 -1.39 7.99
N VAL A 65 6.88 -2.16 6.93
CA VAL A 65 7.88 -3.23 6.82
C VAL A 65 8.81 -2.90 5.65
N ALA A 66 10.11 -2.80 5.91
CA ALA A 66 11.12 -2.65 4.87
C ALA A 66 11.71 -4.01 4.50
N VAL A 67 11.76 -4.32 3.21
CA VAL A 67 12.30 -5.57 2.67
C VAL A 67 13.28 -5.30 1.54
N ALA A 68 14.23 -6.20 1.35
CA ALA A 68 15.15 -6.15 0.22
C ALA A 68 14.40 -6.35 -1.11
N ALA A 69 15.02 -5.92 -2.21
CA ALA A 69 14.53 -6.16 -3.57
C ALA A 69 14.77 -7.63 -3.97
N ASP A 70 14.12 -8.51 -3.26
CA ASP A 70 14.11 -9.97 -3.43
C ASP A 70 12.66 -10.46 -3.53
N GLU A 71 12.37 -11.25 -4.55
CA GLU A 71 11.01 -11.68 -4.85
C GLU A 71 10.38 -12.49 -3.71
N ILE A 72 11.18 -13.32 -3.03
CA ILE A 72 10.70 -14.15 -1.91
C ILE A 72 10.42 -13.30 -0.68
N GLU A 73 11.30 -12.34 -0.36
CA GLU A 73 11.10 -11.43 0.78
C GLU A 73 9.88 -10.55 0.58
N ILE A 74 9.72 -9.99 -0.62
CA ILE A 74 8.56 -9.15 -0.97
C ILE A 74 7.28 -9.98 -0.87
N ARG A 75 7.24 -11.16 -1.50
CA ARG A 75 6.07 -12.05 -1.46
C ARG A 75 5.70 -12.46 -0.04
N ASN A 76 6.68 -12.78 0.80
CA ASN A 76 6.44 -13.14 2.19
C ASN A 76 5.86 -11.97 3.00
N ALA A 77 6.35 -10.75 2.79
CA ALA A 77 5.84 -9.54 3.45
C ALA A 77 4.38 -9.28 3.04
N LEU A 78 4.08 -9.35 1.74
CA LEU A 78 2.73 -9.18 1.21
C LEU A 78 1.76 -10.25 1.75
N ASN A 79 2.16 -11.52 1.70
CA ASN A 79 1.36 -12.63 2.24
C ASN A 79 1.11 -12.48 3.74
N THR A 80 2.10 -12.06 4.50
CA THR A 80 1.95 -11.84 5.95
C THR A 80 0.91 -10.77 6.23
N ALA A 81 0.89 -9.70 5.44
CA ALA A 81 -0.12 -8.65 5.55
C ALA A 81 -1.54 -9.17 5.23
N VAL A 82 -1.68 -9.92 4.13
CA VAL A 82 -2.96 -10.53 3.71
C VAL A 82 -3.48 -11.49 4.80
N ILE A 83 -2.63 -12.37 5.31
CA ILE A 83 -2.98 -13.30 6.41
C ILE A 83 -3.34 -12.53 7.69
N GLY A 84 -2.69 -11.39 7.95
CA GLY A 84 -2.99 -10.49 9.05
C GLY A 84 -4.36 -9.80 8.94
N GLY A 85 -5.03 -9.93 7.80
CA GLY A 85 -6.39 -9.43 7.57
C GLY A 85 -6.47 -7.90 7.48
N VAL A 86 -5.46 -7.25 6.89
CA VAL A 86 -5.57 -5.84 6.54
C VAL A 86 -6.43 -5.68 5.28
N ASP A 87 -7.10 -4.53 5.15
CA ASP A 87 -7.96 -4.24 3.99
C ASP A 87 -7.15 -3.76 2.79
N LEU A 88 -6.01 -3.11 3.05
CA LEU A 88 -5.13 -2.54 2.04
C LEU A 88 -3.66 -2.83 2.34
N VAL A 89 -2.91 -3.29 1.33
CA VAL A 89 -1.44 -3.30 1.34
C VAL A 89 -0.94 -2.38 0.24
N VAL A 90 -0.12 -1.41 0.61
CA VAL A 90 0.59 -0.55 -0.35
C VAL A 90 2.07 -0.90 -0.30
N SER A 91 2.61 -1.39 -1.41
CA SER A 91 4.06 -1.53 -1.58
C SER A 91 4.64 -0.35 -2.35
N VAL A 92 5.85 0.07 -1.98
CA VAL A 92 6.55 1.20 -2.59
C VAL A 92 7.94 0.77 -3.02
N GLY A 93 8.27 0.96 -4.29
CA GLY A 93 9.57 0.62 -4.86
C GLY A 93 9.59 -0.72 -5.60
N GLY A 94 10.68 -0.98 -6.28
CA GLY A 94 10.91 -2.21 -7.03
C GLY A 94 9.96 -2.45 -8.22
N THR A 95 9.39 -1.39 -8.80
CA THR A 95 8.42 -1.48 -9.90
C THR A 95 8.98 -1.07 -11.26
N GLY A 96 10.26 -0.75 -11.34
CA GLY A 96 10.92 -0.29 -12.56
C GLY A 96 11.26 -1.41 -13.54
N VAL A 97 12.28 -1.18 -14.36
CA VAL A 97 12.67 -2.06 -15.49
C VAL A 97 14.00 -2.77 -15.28
N THR A 98 14.63 -2.59 -14.14
CA THR A 98 15.91 -3.25 -13.85
C THR A 98 15.71 -4.68 -13.34
N PRO A 99 16.73 -5.55 -13.39
CA PRO A 99 16.64 -6.90 -12.83
C PRO A 99 16.38 -6.95 -11.31
N ARG A 100 16.59 -5.83 -10.61
CA ARG A 100 16.28 -5.70 -9.16
C ARG A 100 14.82 -5.33 -8.90
N ASP A 101 14.11 -4.86 -9.90
CA ASP A 101 12.71 -4.45 -9.80
C ASP A 101 11.80 -5.68 -9.95
N VAL A 102 11.53 -6.39 -8.85
CA VAL A 102 10.78 -7.67 -8.83
C VAL A 102 9.47 -7.60 -8.03
N THR A 103 9.06 -6.40 -7.62
CA THR A 103 7.81 -6.22 -6.87
C THR A 103 6.57 -6.68 -7.66
N PRO A 104 6.44 -6.40 -8.98
CA PRO A 104 5.30 -6.88 -9.74
C PRO A 104 5.22 -8.40 -9.84
N GLU A 105 6.35 -9.06 -9.98
CA GLU A 105 6.45 -10.53 -10.04
C GLU A 105 5.98 -11.15 -8.72
N ALA A 106 6.55 -10.69 -7.59
CA ALA A 106 6.16 -11.13 -6.26
C ALA A 106 4.67 -10.88 -5.96
N THR A 107 4.15 -9.75 -6.43
CA THR A 107 2.74 -9.38 -6.24
C THR A 107 1.81 -10.27 -7.07
N ARG A 108 2.15 -10.54 -8.32
CA ARG A 108 1.34 -11.38 -9.21
C ARG A 108 1.09 -12.76 -8.62
N ASP A 109 2.08 -13.32 -7.95
CA ASP A 109 2.01 -14.66 -7.35
C ASP A 109 1.00 -14.78 -6.22
N ILE A 110 0.61 -13.65 -5.61
CA ILE A 110 -0.34 -13.65 -4.48
C ILE A 110 -1.73 -13.15 -4.85
N LEU A 111 -1.92 -12.57 -6.03
CA LEU A 111 -3.21 -12.02 -6.45
C LEU A 111 -4.15 -13.12 -6.93
N ASP A 112 -5.36 -13.14 -6.40
CA ASP A 112 -6.47 -13.95 -6.92
C ASP A 112 -7.10 -13.32 -8.16
N ARG A 113 -7.16 -11.98 -8.19
CA ARG A 113 -7.72 -11.18 -9.28
C ARG A 113 -6.94 -9.89 -9.44
N GLU A 114 -6.53 -9.59 -10.65
CA GLU A 114 -5.89 -8.31 -10.99
C GLU A 114 -6.95 -7.26 -11.34
N ILE A 115 -6.75 -6.01 -10.87
CA ILE A 115 -7.59 -4.86 -11.20
C ILE A 115 -6.76 -3.90 -12.04
N LEU A 116 -6.75 -4.12 -13.36
CA LEU A 116 -5.93 -3.38 -14.30
C LEU A 116 -6.18 -1.88 -14.26
N GLY A 117 -7.44 -1.47 -14.09
CA GLY A 117 -7.83 -0.05 -14.10
C GLY A 117 -7.18 0.79 -13.02
N ILE A 118 -6.86 0.24 -11.84
CA ILE A 118 -6.15 0.98 -10.78
C ILE A 118 -4.72 1.31 -11.21
N ALA A 119 -3.97 0.30 -11.65
CA ALA A 119 -2.60 0.48 -12.09
C ALA A 119 -2.50 1.39 -13.33
N GLU A 120 -3.46 1.30 -14.24
CA GLU A 120 -3.57 2.18 -15.41
C GLU A 120 -3.84 3.63 -14.99
N ALA A 121 -4.78 3.87 -14.07
CA ALA A 121 -5.10 5.19 -13.56
C ALA A 121 -3.89 5.85 -12.87
N ILE A 122 -3.16 5.10 -12.04
CA ILE A 122 -1.94 5.57 -11.37
C ILE A 122 -0.88 5.95 -12.39
N ARG A 123 -0.62 5.12 -13.40
CA ARG A 123 0.34 5.43 -14.47
C ARG A 123 -0.08 6.63 -15.31
N ALA A 124 -1.34 6.71 -15.69
CA ALA A 124 -1.86 7.82 -16.49
C ALA A 124 -1.79 9.15 -15.73
N SER A 125 -2.13 9.16 -14.45
CA SER A 125 -2.00 10.35 -13.58
C SER A 125 -0.54 10.79 -13.48
N GLY A 126 0.37 9.87 -13.18
CA GLY A 126 1.81 10.16 -13.06
C GLY A 126 2.41 10.72 -14.35
N LEU A 127 2.08 10.13 -15.50
CA LEU A 127 2.52 10.66 -16.81
C LEU A 127 1.98 12.06 -17.06
N SER A 128 0.70 12.30 -16.77
CA SER A 128 0.08 13.62 -16.94
C SER A 128 0.72 14.68 -16.03
N ALA A 129 1.20 14.27 -14.87
CA ALA A 129 1.94 15.11 -13.93
C ALA A 129 3.44 15.25 -14.27
N GLY A 130 3.93 14.60 -15.33
CA GLY A 130 5.35 14.60 -15.71
C GLY A 130 6.24 13.72 -14.82
N ILE A 131 5.67 12.77 -14.10
CA ILE A 131 6.40 11.86 -13.21
C ILE A 131 6.78 10.61 -13.99
N THR A 132 7.99 10.59 -14.52
CA THR A 132 8.45 9.56 -15.47
C THR A 132 8.46 8.16 -14.85
N ASP A 133 8.97 7.98 -13.64
CA ASP A 133 9.05 6.69 -12.97
C ASP A 133 7.66 6.11 -12.67
N ALA A 134 6.68 6.94 -12.33
CA ALA A 134 5.30 6.51 -12.20
C ALA A 134 4.73 5.96 -13.51
N GLY A 135 5.00 6.67 -14.62
CA GLY A 135 4.56 6.25 -15.96
C GLY A 135 5.24 4.98 -16.48
N LEU A 136 6.48 4.73 -16.08
CA LEU A 136 7.25 3.53 -16.43
C LEU A 136 7.05 2.37 -15.43
N SER A 137 6.30 2.59 -14.36
CA SER A 137 6.04 1.57 -13.35
C SER A 137 5.31 0.37 -13.95
N ARG A 138 5.82 -0.83 -13.64
CA ARG A 138 5.18 -2.12 -13.96
C ARG A 138 4.31 -2.61 -12.80
N GLY A 139 4.04 -1.72 -11.82
CA GLY A 139 3.25 -2.01 -10.63
C GLY A 139 1.87 -2.58 -10.97
N LEU A 140 1.40 -3.46 -10.12
CA LEU A 140 0.11 -4.14 -10.19
C LEU A 140 -0.83 -3.62 -9.11
N ALA A 141 -2.12 -3.86 -9.31
CA ALA A 141 -3.14 -3.73 -8.30
C ALA A 141 -4.14 -4.90 -8.44
N GLY A 142 -4.58 -5.45 -7.32
CA GLY A 142 -5.52 -6.56 -7.35
C GLY A 142 -5.95 -7.00 -5.96
N ILE A 143 -6.73 -8.07 -5.91
CA ILE A 143 -7.29 -8.64 -4.70
C ILE A 143 -6.57 -9.94 -4.37
N SER A 144 -6.21 -10.09 -3.09
CA SER A 144 -5.76 -11.34 -2.48
C SER A 144 -6.62 -11.61 -1.24
N GLY A 145 -7.44 -12.64 -1.30
CA GLY A 145 -8.50 -12.85 -0.29
C GLY A 145 -9.47 -11.66 -0.25
N SER A 146 -9.55 -10.98 0.89
CA SER A 146 -10.31 -9.73 1.08
C SER A 146 -9.43 -8.48 1.10
N THR A 147 -8.14 -8.60 0.79
CA THR A 147 -7.18 -7.50 0.83
C THR A 147 -6.95 -6.91 -0.57
N LEU A 148 -7.04 -5.59 -0.70
CA LEU A 148 -6.54 -4.87 -1.87
C LEU A 148 -5.03 -4.71 -1.76
N VAL A 149 -4.29 -5.16 -2.77
CA VAL A 149 -2.82 -5.02 -2.86
C VAL A 149 -2.47 -4.11 -4.02
N VAL A 150 -1.66 -3.08 -3.77
CA VAL A 150 -1.28 -2.07 -4.78
C VAL A 150 0.21 -1.78 -4.71
N ASN A 151 0.88 -1.77 -5.86
CA ASN A 151 2.27 -1.35 -5.98
C ASN A 151 2.37 0.11 -6.46
N LEU A 152 3.24 0.89 -5.83
CA LEU A 152 3.60 2.25 -6.23
C LEU A 152 5.07 2.34 -6.60
N ALA A 153 5.41 3.21 -7.55
CA ALA A 153 6.79 3.58 -7.84
C ALA A 153 7.41 4.33 -6.66
N GLY A 154 8.74 4.22 -6.52
CA GLY A 154 9.45 4.59 -5.30
C GLY A 154 9.71 6.09 -5.10
N SER A 155 9.59 6.94 -6.13
CA SER A 155 9.87 8.36 -5.95
C SER A 155 8.81 9.06 -5.11
N ARG A 156 9.23 10.09 -4.36
CA ARG A 156 8.32 10.88 -3.53
C ARG A 156 7.13 11.46 -4.31
N TYR A 157 7.37 11.90 -5.54
CA TYR A 157 6.32 12.44 -6.40
C TYR A 157 5.35 11.35 -6.86
N ALA A 158 5.87 10.18 -7.25
CA ALA A 158 5.05 9.02 -7.64
C ALA A 158 4.19 8.52 -6.48
N VAL A 159 4.73 8.50 -5.27
CA VAL A 159 3.97 8.14 -4.05
C VAL A 159 2.82 9.12 -3.81
N ARG A 160 3.07 10.43 -3.84
CA ARG A 160 2.01 11.43 -3.61
C ARG A 160 0.92 11.38 -4.67
N ASP A 161 1.28 11.33 -5.93
CA ASP A 161 0.34 11.26 -7.05
C ASP A 161 -0.42 9.93 -7.04
N GLY A 162 0.29 8.83 -6.86
CA GLY A 162 -0.28 7.48 -6.80
C GLY A 162 -1.28 7.32 -5.65
N MET A 163 -0.96 7.81 -4.46
CA MET A 163 -1.87 7.78 -3.31
C MET A 163 -3.11 8.66 -3.53
N ALA A 164 -2.96 9.84 -4.12
CA ALA A 164 -4.10 10.69 -4.46
C ALA A 164 -5.06 10.01 -5.44
N THR A 165 -4.53 9.25 -6.41
CA THR A 165 -5.32 8.47 -7.36
C THR A 165 -5.94 7.23 -6.71
N LEU A 166 -5.19 6.54 -5.85
CA LEU A 166 -5.59 5.27 -5.21
C LEU A 166 -6.70 5.47 -4.16
N ASN A 167 -6.57 6.47 -3.29
CA ASN A 167 -7.40 6.59 -2.10
C ASN A 167 -8.92 6.51 -2.38
N PRO A 168 -9.52 7.24 -3.35
CA PRO A 168 -10.94 7.11 -3.63
C PRO A 168 -11.31 5.73 -4.19
N LEU A 169 -10.45 5.11 -4.99
CA LEU A 169 -10.67 3.77 -5.55
C LEU A 169 -10.58 2.70 -4.46
N ALA A 170 -9.61 2.80 -3.56
CA ALA A 170 -9.44 1.89 -2.45
C ALA A 170 -10.67 1.90 -1.53
N GLY A 171 -11.17 3.07 -1.16
CA GLY A 171 -12.37 3.21 -0.33
C GLY A 171 -13.59 2.54 -0.95
N GLN A 172 -13.79 2.70 -2.25
CA GLN A 172 -14.88 2.04 -2.99
C GLN A 172 -14.76 0.51 -2.92
N ILE A 173 -13.58 -0.03 -3.25
CA ILE A 173 -13.33 -1.48 -3.31
C ILE A 173 -13.48 -2.11 -1.93
N ILE A 174 -12.90 -1.50 -0.91
CA ILE A 174 -12.98 -2.01 0.47
C ILE A 174 -14.43 -2.04 0.93
N GLY A 175 -15.22 -1.01 0.63
CA GLY A 175 -16.65 -0.99 0.92
C GLY A 175 -17.41 -2.11 0.22
N GLU A 176 -17.06 -2.44 -1.02
CA GLU A 176 -17.68 -3.56 -1.74
C GLU A 176 -17.29 -4.92 -1.15
N LEU A 177 -16.01 -5.12 -0.81
CA LEU A 177 -15.52 -6.37 -0.21
C LEU A 177 -16.13 -6.60 1.17
N SER A 178 -16.22 -5.59 2.01
CA SER A 178 -16.82 -5.67 3.35
C SER A 178 -18.32 -6.01 3.31
N SER A 179 -19.03 -5.63 2.25
CA SER A 179 -20.45 -5.92 2.10
C SER A 179 -20.75 -7.40 1.76
N LEU A 180 -19.75 -8.18 1.41
CA LEU A 180 -19.87 -9.60 1.08
C LEU A 180 -19.68 -10.54 2.28
N GLU A 181 -19.25 -10.03 3.42
CA GLU A 181 -18.99 -10.80 4.65
C GLU A 181 -20.22 -10.93 5.57
N ILE A 182 -21.44 -10.70 5.04
CA ILE A 182 -22.71 -10.84 5.79
C ILE A 182 -23.40 -12.17 5.46
#